data_a3434041bb39af42f8eb3e23470bbf32
#
_entry.id   a3434041bb39af42f8eb3e23470bbf32
#
_cell.length_a   1.000
_cell.length_b   1.000
_cell.length_c   1.000
_cell.angle_alpha   90.00
_cell.angle_beta   90.00
_cell.angle_gamma   90.00
#
_symmetry.space_group_name_H-M   'P 1'
#
loop_
_entity.id
_entity.type
_entity.pdbx_description
1 polymer ?
#
loop_
_entity_poly.entity_id
_entity_poly.type
_entity_poly.pdbx_seq_one_letter_code
_entity_poly.pdbx_strand_id
1 'polypeptide(L)'
;MARFTAKRILVTGATSGIGLAGAKMIDSEGGYVLATGRDPQRLEALCRQLSDRARVVYNDASDPTTGEVLAREVEDFGRLDGLWLNAGYAGVGEPAQVNAHNFDSMMAANVRGPVLQFAALAGALNAGASVIVTASTSAYEGAAAASLYSATKGALISLTRCWASALGSQNIRVNTLVPGPIDTDFRHFMSQDFRREFETSVVSRLALNRQGTAEEAAEVALFLLSDAASFVTGSQYFVDGGLAMY
;
A
#
# COMPACT_ATOMS: atom_id res chain seq x y z
N MET A 1 18.60 -15.23 7.37
CA MET A 1 19.30 -13.94 7.21
C MET A 1 18.24 -12.85 7.11
N ALA A 2 18.48 -11.68 7.68
CA ALA A 2 17.55 -10.54 7.58
C ALA A 2 17.51 -10.03 6.13
N ARG A 3 16.31 -9.95 5.54
CA ARG A 3 16.08 -9.62 4.11
C ARG A 3 16.49 -8.19 3.76
N PHE A 4 16.45 -7.27 4.75
CA PHE A 4 16.54 -5.84 4.53
C PHE A 4 17.77 -5.18 5.17
N THR A 5 18.75 -5.95 5.60
CA THR A 5 20.00 -5.39 6.18
C THR A 5 20.58 -4.32 5.27
N ALA A 6 20.72 -3.10 5.80
CA ALA A 6 21.20 -1.90 5.12
C ALA A 6 20.36 -1.41 3.92
N LYS A 7 19.19 -2.00 3.64
CA LYS A 7 18.26 -1.54 2.61
C LYS A 7 17.44 -0.35 3.10
N ARG A 8 17.20 0.63 2.25
CA ARG A 8 16.36 1.81 2.52
C ARG A 8 15.01 1.65 1.86
N ILE A 9 13.96 1.55 2.66
CA ILE A 9 12.59 1.30 2.19
C ILE A 9 11.68 2.44 2.63
N LEU A 10 10.97 3.05 1.69
CA LEU A 10 9.89 4.00 1.97
C LEU A 10 8.55 3.27 1.97
N VAL A 11 7.75 3.45 3.03
CA VAL A 11 6.40 2.89 3.16
C VAL A 11 5.39 4.01 3.41
N THR A 12 4.48 4.23 2.47
CA THR A 12 3.40 5.21 2.66
C THR A 12 2.21 4.59 3.39
N GLY A 13 1.54 5.37 4.24
CA GLY A 13 0.42 4.86 5.05
C GLY A 13 0.85 3.79 6.07
N ALA A 14 2.01 4.00 6.70
CA ALA A 14 2.64 3.07 7.64
C ALA A 14 2.10 3.17 9.08
N THR A 15 1.08 3.98 9.34
CA THR A 15 0.58 4.22 10.71
C THR A 15 -0.52 3.27 11.15
N SER A 16 -0.97 2.37 10.27
CA SER A 16 -2.00 1.36 10.59
C SER A 16 -1.96 0.18 9.60
N GLY A 17 -2.63 -0.91 9.97
CA GLY A 17 -2.88 -2.06 9.11
C GLY A 17 -1.64 -2.65 8.47
N ILE A 18 -1.72 -2.99 7.19
CA ILE A 18 -0.68 -3.69 6.44
C ILE A 18 0.63 -2.87 6.38
N GLY A 19 0.51 -1.54 6.19
CA GLY A 19 1.68 -0.67 6.14
C GLY A 19 2.43 -0.60 7.47
N LEU A 20 1.71 -0.59 8.61
CA LEU A 20 2.31 -0.64 9.95
C LEU A 20 3.02 -1.97 10.18
N ALA A 21 2.36 -3.08 9.89
CA ALA A 21 2.96 -4.41 10.02
C ALA A 21 4.24 -4.49 9.17
N GLY A 22 4.18 -4.08 7.92
CA GLY A 22 5.34 -4.10 7.02
C GLY A 22 6.49 -3.20 7.47
N ALA A 23 6.21 -1.98 7.92
CA ALA A 23 7.26 -1.07 8.42
C ALA A 23 8.00 -1.67 9.63
N LYS A 24 7.25 -2.26 10.57
CA LYS A 24 7.83 -2.95 11.75
C LYS A 24 8.67 -4.17 11.36
N MET A 25 8.20 -4.96 10.41
CA MET A 25 8.91 -6.15 9.95
C MET A 25 10.19 -5.78 9.21
N ILE A 26 10.16 -4.76 8.32
CA ILE A 26 11.35 -4.26 7.63
C ILE A 26 12.40 -3.76 8.63
N ASP A 27 11.98 -2.98 9.64
CA ASP A 27 12.87 -2.48 10.68
C ASP A 27 13.48 -3.63 11.52
N SER A 28 12.66 -4.60 11.92
CA SER A 28 13.14 -5.76 12.70
C SER A 28 14.12 -6.63 11.91
N GLU A 29 14.03 -6.63 10.57
CA GLU A 29 14.95 -7.33 9.67
C GLU A 29 16.16 -6.48 9.23
N GLY A 30 16.46 -5.39 9.96
CA GLY A 30 17.67 -4.60 9.79
C GLY A 30 17.59 -3.52 8.72
N GLY A 31 16.41 -3.24 8.18
CA GLY A 31 16.18 -2.19 7.20
C GLY A 31 16.15 -0.79 7.80
N TYR A 32 16.46 0.21 6.98
CA TYR A 32 16.14 1.61 7.23
C TYR A 32 14.75 1.89 6.69
N VAL A 33 13.85 2.41 7.51
CA VAL A 33 12.45 2.64 7.13
C VAL A 33 12.15 4.15 7.11
N LEU A 34 11.72 4.67 5.96
CA LEU A 34 11.06 5.98 5.90
C LEU A 34 9.55 5.71 5.89
N ALA A 35 8.90 5.90 7.03
CA ALA A 35 7.50 5.60 7.26
C ALA A 35 6.65 6.87 7.24
N THR A 36 5.49 6.83 6.56
CA THR A 36 4.64 8.02 6.49
C THR A 36 3.21 7.78 6.95
N GLY A 37 2.56 8.87 7.34
CA GLY A 37 1.15 8.92 7.70
C GLY A 37 0.67 10.36 7.82
N ARG A 38 -0.63 10.55 8.04
CA ARG A 38 -1.25 11.89 8.16
C ARG A 38 -1.83 12.20 9.55
N ASP A 39 -1.83 11.26 10.45
CA ASP A 39 -2.32 11.44 11.81
C ASP A 39 -1.14 11.63 12.76
N PRO A 40 -0.98 12.80 13.41
CA PRO A 40 0.16 13.09 14.29
C PRO A 40 0.27 12.13 15.48
N GLN A 41 -0.84 11.71 16.06
CA GLN A 41 -0.84 10.80 17.22
C GLN A 41 -0.39 9.39 16.81
N ARG A 42 -0.84 8.91 15.63
CA ARG A 42 -0.41 7.63 15.09
C ARG A 42 1.05 7.67 14.62
N LEU A 43 1.54 8.80 14.10
CA LEU A 43 2.95 8.98 13.76
C LEU A 43 3.83 8.91 15.01
N GLU A 44 3.45 9.58 16.08
CA GLU A 44 4.17 9.51 17.36
C GLU A 44 4.17 8.08 17.94
N ALA A 45 3.03 7.40 17.87
CA ALA A 45 2.93 6.00 18.31
C ALA A 45 3.81 5.07 17.47
N LEU A 46 3.90 5.29 16.15
CA LEU A 46 4.78 4.54 15.26
C LEU A 46 6.25 4.80 15.59
N CYS A 47 6.64 6.06 15.83
CA CYS A 47 7.99 6.42 16.18
C CYS A 47 8.51 5.68 17.43
N ARG A 48 7.61 5.44 18.40
CA ARG A 48 7.95 4.68 19.63
C ARG A 48 8.08 3.17 19.39
N GLN A 49 7.62 2.65 18.26
CA GLN A 49 7.62 1.21 17.94
C GLN A 49 8.74 0.80 17.00
N LEU A 50 9.41 1.75 16.37
CA LEU A 50 10.50 1.50 15.44
C LEU A 50 11.86 1.82 16.09
N SER A 51 12.92 1.26 15.54
CA SER A 51 14.28 1.54 15.98
C SER A 51 14.80 2.91 15.48
N ASP A 52 15.96 3.32 15.94
CA ASP A 52 16.66 4.56 15.51
C ASP A 52 17.04 4.56 14.01
N ARG A 53 16.91 3.42 13.32
CA ARG A 53 17.08 3.34 11.86
C ARG A 53 15.86 3.86 11.09
N ALA A 54 14.73 4.04 11.77
CA ALA A 54 13.52 4.50 11.12
C ALA A 54 13.39 6.02 11.21
N ARG A 55 12.85 6.60 10.15
CA ARG A 55 12.39 7.98 10.07
C ARG A 55 10.89 8.00 9.86
N VAL A 56 10.17 8.71 10.70
CA VAL A 56 8.70 8.80 10.63
C VAL A 56 8.33 10.24 10.28
N VAL A 57 7.59 10.44 9.18
CA VAL A 57 7.27 11.77 8.68
C VAL A 57 5.80 11.94 8.35
N TYR A 58 5.30 13.16 8.48
CA TYR A 58 3.96 13.52 8.02
C TYR A 58 3.92 13.59 6.49
N ASN A 59 2.97 12.88 5.89
CA ASN A 59 2.68 13.00 4.47
C ASN A 59 1.22 12.62 4.23
N ASP A 60 0.42 13.53 3.69
CA ASP A 60 -0.94 13.25 3.22
C ASP A 60 -0.89 12.93 1.73
N ALA A 61 -1.25 11.70 1.35
CA ALA A 61 -1.29 11.28 -0.05
C ALA A 61 -2.30 12.08 -0.90
N SER A 62 -3.29 12.71 -0.29
CA SER A 62 -4.25 13.56 -1.01
C SER A 62 -3.73 14.96 -1.35
N ASP A 63 -2.65 15.39 -0.72
CA ASP A 63 -2.03 16.70 -0.97
C ASP A 63 -1.35 16.69 -2.35
N PRO A 64 -1.56 17.71 -3.22
CA PRO A 64 -0.89 17.78 -4.51
C PRO A 64 0.64 17.90 -4.41
N THR A 65 1.19 18.32 -3.28
CA THR A 65 2.65 18.41 -3.03
C THR A 65 3.24 17.15 -2.40
N THR A 66 2.44 16.09 -2.20
CA THR A 66 2.84 14.85 -1.50
C THR A 66 4.15 14.26 -2.02
N GLY A 67 4.37 14.28 -3.35
CA GLY A 67 5.60 13.79 -3.97
C GLY A 67 6.81 14.67 -3.65
N GLU A 68 6.66 15.99 -3.71
CA GLU A 68 7.73 16.96 -3.41
C GLU A 68 8.18 16.87 -1.94
N VAL A 69 7.23 16.69 -1.03
CA VAL A 69 7.53 16.46 0.40
C VAL A 69 8.39 15.22 0.56
N LEU A 70 8.01 14.09 -0.05
CA LEU A 70 8.78 12.86 0.04
C LEU A 70 10.13 12.93 -0.65
N ALA A 71 10.24 13.64 -1.78
CA ALA A 71 11.53 13.83 -2.46
C ALA A 71 12.55 14.53 -1.55
N ARG A 72 12.14 15.60 -0.85
CA ARG A 72 12.99 16.28 0.13
C ARG A 72 13.42 15.38 1.28
N GLU A 73 12.50 14.56 1.81
CA GLU A 73 12.83 13.61 2.87
C GLU A 73 13.84 12.54 2.40
N VAL A 74 13.73 12.10 1.15
CA VAL A 74 14.63 11.09 0.56
C VAL A 74 16.02 11.65 0.25
N GLU A 75 16.15 12.96 -0.02
CA GLU A 75 17.48 13.59 -0.19
C GLU A 75 18.39 13.35 1.03
N ASP A 76 17.85 13.50 2.24
CA ASP A 76 18.59 13.26 3.50
C ASP A 76 18.60 11.78 3.90
N PHE A 77 17.54 11.03 3.60
CA PHE A 77 17.42 9.62 3.94
C PHE A 77 18.32 8.72 3.07
N GLY A 78 18.55 9.15 1.83
CA GLY A 78 19.35 8.45 0.82
C GLY A 78 18.50 7.66 -0.16
N ARG A 79 19.14 7.24 -1.28
CA ARG A 79 18.48 6.53 -2.37
C ARG A 79 17.77 5.26 -1.88
N LEU A 80 16.63 4.95 -2.49
CA LEU A 80 15.75 3.88 -2.05
C LEU A 80 16.06 2.55 -2.73
N ASP A 81 16.09 1.47 -1.94
CA ASP A 81 16.09 0.09 -2.41
C ASP A 81 14.66 -0.46 -2.55
N GLY A 82 13.69 0.18 -1.92
CA GLY A 82 12.28 -0.16 -2.04
C GLY A 82 11.34 1.02 -1.81
N LEU A 83 10.24 1.02 -2.54
CA LEU A 83 9.15 1.98 -2.41
C LEU A 83 7.82 1.23 -2.31
N TRP A 84 7.13 1.38 -1.20
CA TRP A 84 5.82 0.78 -1.00
C TRP A 84 4.73 1.85 -0.95
N LEU A 85 4.03 2.03 -2.06
CA LEU A 85 2.88 2.92 -2.21
C LEU A 85 1.63 2.22 -1.66
N ASN A 86 1.41 2.37 -0.35
CA ASN A 86 0.36 1.68 0.40
C ASN A 86 -0.74 2.62 0.91
N ALA A 87 -0.48 3.91 1.01
CA ALA A 87 -1.47 4.87 1.50
C ALA A 87 -2.74 4.87 0.65
N GLY A 88 -3.90 4.89 1.33
CA GLY A 88 -5.20 4.96 0.69
C GLY A 88 -6.32 4.75 1.70
N TYR A 89 -7.55 5.01 1.27
CA TYR A 89 -8.75 4.74 2.06
C TYR A 89 -9.89 4.21 1.19
N ALA A 90 -10.87 3.58 1.83
CA ALA A 90 -12.09 3.14 1.18
C ALA A 90 -13.29 4.00 1.63
N GLY A 91 -14.28 4.07 0.75
CA GLY A 91 -15.62 4.54 1.04
C GLY A 91 -16.60 3.67 0.28
N VAL A 92 -17.78 3.48 0.85
CA VAL A 92 -18.87 2.74 0.23
C VAL A 92 -20.09 3.64 0.08
N GLY A 93 -20.90 3.42 -0.93
CA GLY A 93 -22.12 4.17 -1.20
C GLY A 93 -22.76 3.73 -2.50
N GLU A 94 -24.02 4.11 -2.69
CA GLU A 94 -24.76 3.81 -3.91
C GLU A 94 -24.08 4.49 -5.12
N PRO A 95 -23.86 3.79 -6.24
CA PRO A 95 -23.19 4.35 -7.41
C PRO A 95 -23.85 5.64 -7.94
N ALA A 96 -25.18 5.72 -7.87
CA ALA A 96 -25.94 6.88 -8.31
C ALA A 96 -25.81 8.12 -7.36
N GLN A 97 -25.24 7.94 -6.17
CA GLN A 97 -25.06 9.01 -5.17
C GLN A 97 -23.62 9.55 -5.14
N VAL A 98 -22.74 9.06 -5.99
CA VAL A 98 -21.37 9.58 -6.10
C VAL A 98 -21.43 11.01 -6.60
N ASN A 99 -20.85 11.94 -5.83
CA ASN A 99 -20.73 13.35 -6.19
C ASN A 99 -19.26 13.73 -6.47
N ALA A 100 -19.05 14.93 -7.03
CA ALA A 100 -17.71 15.39 -7.39
C ALA A 100 -16.76 15.41 -6.19
N HIS A 101 -17.20 15.84 -5.01
CA HIS A 101 -16.36 15.89 -3.81
C HIS A 101 -15.87 14.48 -3.40
N ASN A 102 -16.75 13.48 -3.38
CA ASN A 102 -16.39 12.10 -3.05
C ASN A 102 -15.44 11.53 -4.10
N PHE A 103 -15.73 11.79 -5.38
CA PHE A 103 -14.86 11.38 -6.49
C PHE A 103 -13.46 11.99 -6.37
N ASP A 104 -13.38 13.33 -6.26
CA ASP A 104 -12.10 14.04 -6.20
C ASP A 104 -11.26 13.64 -4.99
N SER A 105 -11.89 13.52 -3.82
CA SER A 105 -11.20 13.13 -2.58
C SER A 105 -10.59 11.73 -2.67
N MET A 106 -11.35 10.75 -3.18
CA MET A 106 -10.86 9.37 -3.28
C MET A 106 -9.81 9.23 -4.39
N MET A 107 -10.02 9.87 -5.54
CA MET A 107 -9.03 9.89 -6.62
C MET A 107 -7.75 10.63 -6.18
N ALA A 108 -7.86 11.71 -5.41
CA ALA A 108 -6.71 12.44 -4.90
C ALA A 108 -5.82 11.55 -4.03
N ALA A 109 -6.39 10.87 -3.03
CA ALA A 109 -5.62 10.05 -2.11
C ALA A 109 -5.14 8.73 -2.72
N ASN A 110 -6.02 8.02 -3.46
CA ASN A 110 -5.76 6.65 -3.89
C ASN A 110 -5.08 6.55 -5.26
N VAL A 111 -5.15 7.58 -6.10
CA VAL A 111 -4.58 7.54 -7.46
C VAL A 111 -3.58 8.66 -7.68
N ARG A 112 -4.01 9.94 -7.55
CA ARG A 112 -3.12 11.08 -7.78
C ARG A 112 -1.92 11.05 -6.85
N GLY A 113 -2.14 10.77 -5.55
CA GLY A 113 -1.07 10.67 -4.56
C GLY A 113 0.02 9.68 -4.95
N PRO A 114 -0.29 8.39 -5.11
CA PRO A 114 0.68 7.40 -5.57
C PRO A 114 1.38 7.77 -6.90
N VAL A 115 0.68 8.38 -7.85
CA VAL A 115 1.27 8.83 -9.12
C VAL A 115 2.29 9.93 -8.89
N LEU A 116 1.96 10.96 -8.09
CA LEU A 116 2.87 12.07 -7.80
C LEU A 116 4.06 11.62 -6.93
N GLN A 117 3.83 10.74 -5.95
CA GLN A 117 4.89 10.14 -5.14
C GLN A 117 5.85 9.32 -6.02
N PHE A 118 5.32 8.45 -6.88
CA PHE A 118 6.14 7.68 -7.82
C PHE A 118 6.95 8.60 -8.75
N ALA A 119 6.30 9.59 -9.36
CA ALA A 119 6.94 10.52 -10.29
C ALA A 119 8.12 11.28 -9.64
N ALA A 120 7.94 11.73 -8.39
CA ALA A 120 8.96 12.45 -7.65
C ALA A 120 10.12 11.55 -7.18
N LEU A 121 9.85 10.26 -6.93
CA LEU A 121 10.79 9.34 -6.31
C LEU A 121 11.46 8.37 -7.29
N ALA A 122 10.96 8.23 -8.52
CA ALA A 122 11.50 7.28 -9.50
C ALA A 122 13.01 7.49 -9.76
N GLY A 123 13.46 8.74 -9.83
CA GLY A 123 14.88 9.10 -9.97
C GLY A 123 15.74 8.81 -8.73
N ALA A 124 15.12 8.61 -7.57
CA ALA A 124 15.81 8.30 -6.31
C ALA A 124 15.87 6.78 -6.01
N LEU A 125 15.31 5.93 -6.88
CA LEU A 125 15.43 4.48 -6.76
C LEU A 125 16.83 4.01 -7.17
N ASN A 126 17.40 3.07 -6.43
CA ASN A 126 18.62 2.37 -6.83
C ASN A 126 18.34 1.41 -7.98
N ALA A 127 19.35 1.14 -8.81
CA ALA A 127 19.27 0.00 -9.74
C ALA A 127 19.01 -1.29 -8.93
N GLY A 128 18.07 -2.11 -9.39
CA GLY A 128 17.64 -3.30 -8.67
C GLY A 128 16.60 -3.07 -7.56
N ALA A 129 16.15 -1.83 -7.35
CA ALA A 129 15.09 -1.53 -6.38
C ALA A 129 13.77 -2.23 -6.71
N SER A 130 12.89 -2.28 -5.70
CA SER A 130 11.54 -2.83 -5.86
C SER A 130 10.46 -1.84 -5.46
N VAL A 131 9.45 -1.67 -6.30
CA VAL A 131 8.27 -0.85 -6.03
C VAL A 131 7.06 -1.76 -5.83
N ILE A 132 6.29 -1.52 -4.78
CA ILE A 132 4.99 -2.17 -4.54
C ILE A 132 3.88 -1.13 -4.52
N VAL A 133 2.78 -1.48 -5.13
CA VAL A 133 1.55 -0.69 -5.12
C VAL A 133 0.44 -1.52 -4.49
N THR A 134 -0.18 -1.03 -3.42
CA THR A 134 -1.29 -1.73 -2.77
C THR A 134 -2.60 -1.43 -3.47
N ALA A 135 -3.12 -2.42 -4.20
CA ALA A 135 -4.46 -2.42 -4.78
C ALA A 135 -5.51 -3.02 -3.82
N SER A 136 -6.46 -3.80 -4.32
CA SER A 136 -7.47 -4.52 -3.55
C SER A 136 -8.20 -5.53 -4.44
N THR A 137 -8.72 -6.63 -3.88
CA THR A 137 -9.66 -7.53 -4.56
C THR A 137 -10.93 -6.81 -5.04
N SER A 138 -11.30 -5.68 -4.43
CA SER A 138 -12.45 -4.90 -4.88
C SER A 138 -12.39 -4.48 -6.36
N ALA A 139 -11.19 -4.39 -6.95
CA ALA A 139 -11.02 -4.14 -8.38
C ALA A 139 -11.55 -5.29 -9.27
N TYR A 140 -11.84 -6.46 -8.69
CA TYR A 140 -12.27 -7.68 -9.39
C TYR A 140 -13.65 -8.17 -8.97
N GLU A 141 -14.14 -7.77 -7.78
CA GLU A 141 -15.32 -8.36 -7.17
C GLU A 141 -16.66 -7.87 -7.75
N GLY A 142 -16.70 -6.72 -8.42
CA GLY A 142 -17.95 -6.11 -8.87
C GLY A 142 -18.90 -5.70 -7.74
N ALA A 143 -18.39 -5.36 -6.57
CA ALA A 143 -19.17 -4.95 -5.41
C ALA A 143 -19.85 -3.61 -5.68
N ALA A 144 -21.19 -3.59 -5.77
CA ALA A 144 -21.98 -2.41 -6.19
C ALA A 144 -21.69 -1.17 -5.35
N ALA A 145 -21.64 -1.32 -4.02
CA ALA A 145 -21.38 -0.19 -3.12
C ALA A 145 -19.92 0.32 -3.10
N ALA A 146 -19.00 -0.36 -3.77
CA ALA A 146 -17.59 -0.01 -3.79
C ALA A 146 -17.08 0.50 -5.14
N SER A 147 -17.97 0.92 -6.05
CA SER A 147 -17.64 1.23 -7.45
C SER A 147 -16.50 2.24 -7.60
N LEU A 148 -16.54 3.35 -6.87
CA LEU A 148 -15.49 4.37 -6.92
C LEU A 148 -14.16 3.86 -6.35
N TYR A 149 -14.19 3.18 -5.20
CA TYR A 149 -13.00 2.58 -4.62
C TYR A 149 -12.37 1.53 -5.55
N SER A 150 -13.19 0.66 -6.13
CA SER A 150 -12.77 -0.33 -7.13
C SER A 150 -12.10 0.32 -8.34
N ALA A 151 -12.65 1.41 -8.85
CA ALA A 151 -12.06 2.17 -9.95
C ALA A 151 -10.66 2.70 -9.59
N THR A 152 -10.46 3.24 -8.36
CA THR A 152 -9.15 3.70 -7.93
C THR A 152 -8.14 2.55 -7.86
N LYS A 153 -8.55 1.38 -7.39
CA LYS A 153 -7.67 0.21 -7.28
C LYS A 153 -7.38 -0.44 -8.64
N GLY A 154 -8.33 -0.43 -9.57
CA GLY A 154 -8.11 -0.81 -10.96
C GLY A 154 -7.10 0.11 -11.67
N ALA A 155 -7.16 1.42 -11.43
CA ALA A 155 -6.19 2.38 -11.96
C ALA A 155 -4.75 2.03 -11.51
N LEU A 156 -4.55 1.71 -10.22
CA LEU A 156 -3.24 1.35 -9.67
C LEU A 156 -2.67 0.07 -10.30
N ILE A 157 -3.51 -0.92 -10.57
CA ILE A 157 -3.11 -2.17 -11.25
C ILE A 157 -2.60 -1.87 -12.66
N SER A 158 -3.27 -0.98 -13.40
CA SER A 158 -2.83 -0.58 -14.73
C SER A 158 -1.52 0.21 -14.68
N LEU A 159 -1.41 1.17 -13.77
CA LEU A 159 -0.18 1.97 -13.57
C LEU A 159 1.02 1.09 -13.23
N THR A 160 0.85 0.09 -12.36
CA THR A 160 1.93 -0.85 -12.00
C THR A 160 2.55 -1.51 -13.23
N ARG A 161 1.75 -1.97 -14.19
CA ARG A 161 2.26 -2.58 -15.43
C ARG A 161 3.03 -1.59 -16.29
N CYS A 162 2.53 -0.36 -16.41
CA CYS A 162 3.22 0.70 -17.14
C CYS A 162 4.57 1.05 -16.50
N TRP A 163 4.61 1.18 -15.17
CA TRP A 163 5.84 1.48 -14.44
C TRP A 163 6.84 0.33 -14.47
N ALA A 164 6.37 -0.92 -14.41
CA ALA A 164 7.23 -2.09 -14.59
C ALA A 164 7.94 -2.10 -15.96
N SER A 165 7.19 -1.79 -17.01
CA SER A 165 7.74 -1.67 -18.35
C SER A 165 8.74 -0.51 -18.47
N ALA A 166 8.45 0.65 -17.88
CA ALA A 166 9.29 1.83 -17.96
C ALA A 166 10.63 1.68 -17.21
N LEU A 167 10.63 0.95 -16.09
CA LEU A 167 11.80 0.83 -15.21
C LEU A 167 12.60 -0.48 -15.37
N GLY A 168 12.11 -1.41 -16.17
CA GLY A 168 12.72 -2.74 -16.34
C GLY A 168 14.17 -2.70 -16.83
N SER A 169 14.53 -1.74 -17.71
CA SER A 169 15.91 -1.57 -18.18
C SER A 169 16.90 -1.16 -17.09
N GLN A 170 16.40 -0.65 -15.95
CA GLN A 170 17.18 -0.30 -14.77
C GLN A 170 17.19 -1.45 -13.73
N ASN A 171 16.65 -2.62 -14.06
CA ASN A 171 16.40 -3.74 -13.16
C ASN A 171 15.48 -3.38 -11.97
N ILE A 172 14.70 -2.31 -12.08
CA ILE A 172 13.73 -1.93 -11.05
C ILE A 172 12.43 -2.71 -11.31
N ARG A 173 11.96 -3.42 -10.29
CA ARG A 173 10.74 -4.23 -10.35
C ARG A 173 9.56 -3.44 -9.80
N VAL A 174 8.39 -3.57 -10.41
CA VAL A 174 7.16 -2.92 -9.92
C VAL A 174 6.05 -3.96 -9.90
N ASN A 175 5.45 -4.21 -8.74
CA ASN A 175 4.41 -5.22 -8.57
C ASN A 175 3.23 -4.68 -7.76
N THR A 176 2.09 -5.34 -7.89
CA THR A 176 0.87 -5.01 -7.16
C THR A 176 0.64 -6.03 -6.06
N LEU A 177 0.47 -5.56 -4.83
CA LEU A 177 -0.15 -6.31 -3.75
C LEU A 177 -1.67 -6.16 -3.85
N VAL A 178 -2.41 -7.26 -3.84
CA VAL A 178 -3.87 -7.28 -3.95
C VAL A 178 -4.48 -7.93 -2.70
N PRO A 179 -4.63 -7.17 -1.60
CA PRO A 179 -5.25 -7.70 -0.40
C PRO A 179 -6.76 -7.90 -0.59
N GLY A 180 -7.26 -8.97 0.00
CA GLY A 180 -8.68 -9.19 0.24
C GLY A 180 -9.13 -8.65 1.60
N PRO A 181 -10.01 -9.36 2.31
CA PRO A 181 -10.49 -8.96 3.63
C PRO A 181 -9.42 -9.25 4.70
N ILE A 182 -8.61 -8.24 4.97
CA ILE A 182 -7.59 -8.23 6.03
C ILE A 182 -8.17 -7.58 7.28
N ASP A 183 -7.97 -8.18 8.44
CA ASP A 183 -8.40 -7.64 9.75
C ASP A 183 -7.52 -6.46 10.14
N THR A 184 -8.06 -5.26 9.97
CA THR A 184 -7.40 -3.98 10.25
C THR A 184 -8.43 -2.91 10.56
N ASP A 185 -7.96 -1.77 11.03
CA ASP A 185 -8.78 -0.57 11.24
C ASP A 185 -9.34 0.06 9.95
N PHE A 186 -9.00 -0.49 8.80
CA PHE A 186 -9.34 0.09 7.49
C PHE A 186 -10.86 0.27 7.28
N ARG A 187 -11.68 -0.57 7.94
CA ARG A 187 -13.15 -0.54 7.87
C ARG A 187 -13.83 0.24 8.99
N HIS A 188 -13.09 1.05 9.78
CA HIS A 188 -13.67 1.85 10.87
C HIS A 188 -14.68 2.91 10.39
N PHE A 189 -14.74 3.23 9.10
CA PHE A 189 -15.77 4.09 8.52
C PHE A 189 -17.16 3.43 8.47
N MET A 190 -17.24 2.10 8.61
CA MET A 190 -18.50 1.35 8.68
C MET A 190 -19.08 1.38 10.11
N SER A 191 -20.41 1.41 10.22
CA SER A 191 -21.06 1.16 11.53
C SER A 191 -20.75 -0.25 12.00
N GLN A 192 -20.77 -0.48 13.32
CA GLN A 192 -20.43 -1.79 13.89
C GLN A 192 -21.33 -2.93 13.36
N ASP A 193 -22.63 -2.67 13.21
CA ASP A 193 -23.58 -3.70 12.74
C ASP A 193 -23.33 -4.01 11.26
N PHE A 194 -23.18 -2.97 10.41
CA PHE A 194 -22.87 -3.17 9.00
C PHE A 194 -21.50 -3.84 8.80
N ARG A 195 -20.51 -3.49 9.61
CA ARG A 195 -19.20 -4.14 9.58
C ARG A 195 -19.31 -5.63 9.90
N ARG A 196 -20.07 -5.99 10.95
CA ARG A 196 -20.25 -7.39 11.35
C ARG A 196 -20.97 -8.21 10.27
N GLU A 197 -22.02 -7.66 9.69
CA GLU A 197 -22.74 -8.28 8.57
C GLU A 197 -21.84 -8.49 7.35
N PHE A 198 -21.12 -7.45 6.98
CA PHE A 198 -20.16 -7.47 5.88
C PHE A 198 -19.07 -8.54 6.12
N GLU A 199 -18.44 -8.53 7.30
CA GLU A 199 -17.37 -9.48 7.64
C GLU A 199 -17.88 -10.93 7.62
N THR A 200 -19.06 -11.19 8.17
CA THR A 200 -19.69 -12.52 8.12
C THR A 200 -19.95 -12.96 6.68
N SER A 201 -20.54 -12.09 5.87
CA SER A 201 -20.83 -12.37 4.46
C SER A 201 -19.55 -12.60 3.65
N VAL A 202 -18.51 -11.80 3.88
CA VAL A 202 -17.24 -11.96 3.16
C VAL A 202 -16.53 -13.25 3.57
N VAL A 203 -16.44 -13.53 4.88
CA VAL A 203 -15.78 -14.75 5.38
C VAL A 203 -16.41 -16.02 4.80
N SER A 204 -17.71 -16.06 4.65
CA SER A 204 -18.40 -17.23 4.05
C SER A 204 -18.03 -17.51 2.58
N ARG A 205 -17.47 -16.53 1.89
CA ARG A 205 -17.00 -16.63 0.49
C ARG A 205 -15.51 -17.00 0.38
N LEU A 206 -14.77 -16.94 1.49
CA LEU A 206 -13.34 -17.21 1.50
C LEU A 206 -13.07 -18.73 1.56
N ALA A 207 -12.19 -19.22 0.72
CA ALA A 207 -11.77 -20.63 0.77
C ALA A 207 -11.11 -20.98 2.13
N LEU A 208 -10.40 -20.02 2.74
CA LEU A 208 -9.76 -20.21 4.05
C LEU A 208 -10.69 -19.93 5.24
N ASN A 209 -11.95 -19.54 5.01
CA ASN A 209 -12.99 -19.31 6.02
C ASN A 209 -12.58 -18.37 7.18
N ARG A 210 -11.67 -17.43 6.95
CA ARG A 210 -11.25 -16.40 7.90
C ARG A 210 -10.69 -15.19 7.16
N GLN A 211 -10.70 -14.04 7.82
CA GLN A 211 -9.92 -12.89 7.37
C GLN A 211 -8.41 -13.18 7.49
N GLY A 212 -7.61 -12.56 6.63
CA GLY A 212 -6.16 -12.51 6.79
C GLY A 212 -5.75 -11.49 7.84
N THR A 213 -4.52 -11.60 8.35
CA THR A 213 -3.93 -10.58 9.23
C THR A 213 -3.11 -9.56 8.45
N ALA A 214 -2.81 -8.43 9.08
CA ALA A 214 -1.94 -7.41 8.48
C ALA A 214 -0.54 -7.98 8.20
N GLU A 215 -0.03 -8.84 9.08
CA GLU A 215 1.27 -9.50 8.95
C GLU A 215 1.29 -10.48 7.78
N GLU A 216 0.25 -11.26 7.55
CA GLU A 216 0.15 -12.18 6.40
C GLU A 216 0.23 -11.40 5.07
N ALA A 217 -0.45 -10.25 4.98
CA ALA A 217 -0.36 -9.41 3.79
C ALA A 217 1.00 -8.71 3.66
N ALA A 218 1.57 -8.26 4.77
CA ALA A 218 2.89 -7.65 4.80
C ALA A 218 3.99 -8.63 4.39
N GLU A 219 3.94 -9.90 4.79
CA GLU A 219 4.92 -10.91 4.36
C GLU A 219 5.02 -11.05 2.84
N VAL A 220 3.88 -11.02 2.14
CA VAL A 220 3.89 -11.06 0.67
C VAL A 220 4.51 -9.77 0.10
N ALA A 221 4.22 -8.62 0.69
CA ALA A 221 4.86 -7.37 0.30
C ALA A 221 6.39 -7.43 0.53
N LEU A 222 6.83 -7.95 1.67
CA LEU A 222 8.24 -8.10 1.98
C LEU A 222 8.94 -9.09 1.03
N PHE A 223 8.29 -10.18 0.65
CA PHE A 223 8.78 -11.05 -0.42
C PHE A 223 9.01 -10.26 -1.71
N LEU A 224 8.02 -9.48 -2.16
CA LEU A 224 8.12 -8.69 -3.38
C LEU A 224 9.19 -7.59 -3.30
N LEU A 225 9.42 -6.98 -2.13
CA LEU A 225 10.50 -6.02 -1.90
C LEU A 225 11.89 -6.67 -1.91
N SER A 226 11.99 -7.93 -1.54
CA SER A 226 13.26 -8.63 -1.37
C SER A 226 13.85 -9.16 -2.68
N ASP A 227 15.11 -9.56 -2.63
CA ASP A 227 15.83 -10.18 -3.76
C ASP A 227 15.26 -11.57 -4.13
N ALA A 228 14.46 -12.20 -3.24
CA ALA A 228 13.76 -13.45 -3.54
C ALA A 228 12.75 -13.33 -4.69
N ALA A 229 12.27 -12.11 -4.98
CA ALA A 229 11.38 -11.80 -6.09
C ALA A 229 12.13 -11.22 -7.32
N SER A 230 13.42 -11.53 -7.50
CA SER A 230 14.28 -10.90 -8.52
C SER A 230 13.81 -11.05 -9.96
N PHE A 231 12.98 -12.04 -10.27
CA PHE A 231 12.42 -12.24 -11.61
C PHE A 231 10.91 -11.97 -11.67
N VAL A 232 10.38 -11.16 -10.71
CA VAL A 232 8.95 -10.85 -10.58
C VAL A 232 8.74 -9.35 -10.79
N THR A 233 8.10 -8.96 -11.90
CA THR A 233 7.72 -7.59 -12.21
C THR A 233 6.43 -7.53 -13.02
N GLY A 234 5.65 -6.45 -12.90
CA GLY A 234 4.37 -6.26 -13.58
C GLY A 234 3.24 -7.18 -13.08
N SER A 235 3.48 -7.93 -12.01
CA SER A 235 2.61 -8.99 -11.53
C SER A 235 1.69 -8.51 -10.39
N GLN A 236 0.63 -9.28 -10.17
CA GLN A 236 -0.37 -9.05 -9.14
C GLN A 236 -0.35 -10.23 -8.17
N TYR A 237 -0.18 -9.94 -6.88
CA TYR A 237 -0.13 -10.95 -5.84
C TYR A 237 -1.33 -10.82 -4.92
N PHE A 238 -2.25 -11.76 -5.03
CA PHE A 238 -3.45 -11.84 -4.22
C PHE A 238 -3.11 -12.39 -2.84
N VAL A 239 -3.60 -11.70 -1.81
CA VAL A 239 -3.54 -12.13 -0.41
C VAL A 239 -4.95 -12.01 0.15
N ASP A 240 -5.81 -12.93 -0.22
CA ASP A 240 -7.25 -12.77 -0.13
C ASP A 240 -8.01 -14.00 0.39
N GLY A 241 -7.29 -15.02 0.84
CA GLY A 241 -7.89 -16.25 1.35
C GLY A 241 -8.73 -17.01 0.32
N GLY A 242 -8.45 -16.79 -0.98
CA GLY A 242 -9.15 -17.43 -2.10
C GLY A 242 -10.49 -16.76 -2.46
N LEU A 243 -10.66 -15.45 -2.17
CA LEU A 243 -11.86 -14.70 -2.53
C LEU A 243 -12.00 -14.52 -4.04
N ALA A 244 -10.91 -14.18 -4.71
CA ALA A 244 -10.87 -13.90 -6.15
C ALA A 244 -10.02 -14.96 -6.87
N MET A 245 -10.50 -16.20 -6.89
CA MET A 245 -9.86 -17.29 -7.65
C MET A 245 -10.30 -17.19 -9.12
N TYR A 246 -9.36 -16.88 -10.03
CA TYR A 246 -9.53 -16.82 -11.47
C TYR A 246 -8.60 -17.82 -12.16
#